data_1988c584fff99b5603acd3ae3ee2aead
#
_entry.id   1988c584fff99b5603acd3ae3ee2aead
#
_cell.length_a   1.000
_cell.length_b   1.000
_cell.length_c   1.000
_cell.angle_alpha   90.00
_cell.angle_beta   90.00
_cell.angle_gamma   90.00
#
_symmetry.space_group_name_H-M   'P 1'
#
loop_
_entity.id
_entity.type
_entity.pdbx_description
1 polymer ?
#
loop_
_entity_poly.entity_id
_entity_poly.type
_entity_poly.pdbx_seq_one_letter_code
_entity_poly.pdbx_strand_id
1 'polypeptide(L)'
;MAASSRKKTRDYQCGLGPAFDAVGGKWKAAILWQLMHKPARFGELKRGVAGITEKMLIQQLRELESDQLLTRTVFHEVPPRVEYALTEWGKALNKALAPLADWGEVYARGTGRYPG
;
A
#
# COMPACT_ATOMS: atom_id res chain seq x y z
N MET A 1 4.62 17.76 4.81
CA MET A 1 4.11 17.65 4.58
C MET A 1 3.40 17.54 3.60
N ALA A 2 3.62 17.54 2.92
CA ALA A 2 2.97 17.63 1.75
C ALA A 2 2.17 16.48 1.32
N ALA A 3 2.64 15.30 1.54
CA ALA A 3 1.94 14.13 1.07
C ALA A 3 0.52 14.04 1.56
N SER A 4 0.30 14.47 2.76
CA SER A 4 -1.04 14.33 3.32
C SER A 4 -1.99 15.40 2.85
N SER A 5 -1.50 16.41 2.15
CA SER A 5 -2.38 17.50 1.75
C SER A 5 -3.44 17.06 0.76
N ARG A 6 -3.21 15.98 0.05
CA ARG A 6 -4.11 15.55 -0.99
C ARG A 6 -5.48 15.11 -0.48
N LYS A 7 -5.65 14.94 0.83
CA LYS A 7 -6.93 14.45 1.33
C LYS A 7 -7.49 15.24 2.48
N LYS A 8 -6.80 16.25 2.96
CA LYS A 8 -7.21 16.89 4.15
C LYS A 8 -8.45 17.68 4.06
N THR A 9 -8.76 18.21 2.92
CA THR A 9 -9.88 19.10 2.80
C THR A 9 -11.11 18.45 2.23
N ARG A 10 -11.12 17.16 2.08
CA ARG A 10 -12.23 16.49 1.49
C ARG A 10 -13.38 16.34 2.45
N ASP A 11 -14.56 16.49 1.87
CA ASP A 11 -15.80 16.29 2.58
C ASP A 11 -16.32 14.92 2.24
N TYR A 12 -16.18 13.98 3.15
CA TYR A 12 -16.58 12.60 2.87
C TYR A 12 -17.97 12.34 3.38
N GLN A 13 -18.79 11.76 2.55
CA GLN A 13 -20.14 11.40 2.94
C GLN A 13 -20.22 10.00 3.55
N CYS A 14 -19.23 9.17 3.34
CA CYS A 14 -19.18 7.86 3.97
C CYS A 14 -17.75 7.40 4.04
N GLY A 15 -17.52 6.27 4.72
CA GLY A 15 -16.18 5.76 4.92
C GLY A 15 -15.45 5.34 3.66
N LEU A 16 -16.15 5.19 2.54
CA LEU A 16 -15.49 4.82 1.30
C LEU A 16 -14.54 5.90 0.80
N GLY A 17 -14.85 7.18 1.07
CA GLY A 17 -13.96 8.25 0.67
C GLY A 17 -12.57 8.14 1.27
N PRO A 18 -12.47 8.12 2.62
CA PRO A 18 -11.16 7.93 3.24
C PRO A 18 -10.48 6.62 2.85
N ALA A 19 -11.25 5.54 2.67
CA ALA A 19 -10.68 4.27 2.28
C ALA A 19 -10.05 4.35 0.89
N PHE A 20 -10.73 4.95 -0.07
CA PHE A 20 -10.18 5.09 -1.40
C PHE A 20 -8.98 6.03 -1.42
N ASP A 21 -8.98 7.05 -0.58
CA ASP A 21 -7.80 7.90 -0.47
C ASP A 21 -6.60 7.13 0.06
N ALA A 22 -6.83 6.23 1.00
CA ALA A 22 -5.75 5.45 1.58
C ALA A 22 -5.10 4.51 0.57
N VAL A 23 -5.90 3.92 -0.32
CA VAL A 23 -5.38 2.94 -1.29
C VAL A 23 -5.39 3.46 -2.72
N GLY A 24 -5.63 4.74 -2.89
CA GLY A 24 -5.78 5.31 -4.23
C GLY A 24 -4.56 5.11 -5.10
N GLY A 25 -4.80 5.09 -6.40
CA GLY A 25 -3.75 4.89 -7.36
C GLY A 25 -3.52 3.41 -7.63
N LYS A 26 -2.47 3.17 -8.39
CA LYS A 26 -2.20 1.84 -8.92
C LYS A 26 -1.43 0.94 -7.96
N TRP A 27 -0.63 1.54 -7.08
CA TRP A 27 0.43 0.79 -6.41
C TRP A 27 0.24 0.52 -4.92
N LYS A 28 -0.52 1.36 -4.23
CA LYS A 28 -0.55 1.29 -2.75
C LYS A 28 -1.09 -0.03 -2.22
N ALA A 29 -2.19 -0.49 -2.78
CA ALA A 29 -2.76 -1.76 -2.32
C ALA A 29 -1.78 -2.91 -2.52
N ALA A 30 -1.07 -2.92 -3.65
CA ALA A 30 -0.08 -3.96 -3.92
C ALA A 30 1.08 -3.93 -2.93
N ILE A 31 1.53 -2.74 -2.57
CA ILE A 31 2.60 -2.60 -1.58
C ILE A 31 2.14 -3.11 -0.22
N LEU A 32 0.96 -2.68 0.21
CA LEU A 32 0.42 -3.13 1.49
C LEU A 32 0.27 -4.65 1.52
N TRP A 33 -0.14 -5.24 0.41
CA TRP A 33 -0.30 -6.69 0.30
C TRP A 33 1.03 -7.42 0.48
N GLN A 34 2.11 -6.85 -0.07
CA GLN A 34 3.44 -7.45 0.08
C GLN A 34 3.91 -7.45 1.53
N LEU A 35 3.38 -6.55 2.35
CA LEU A 35 3.77 -6.45 3.75
C LEU A 35 2.85 -7.24 4.69
N MET A 36 1.91 -8.00 4.13
CA MET A 36 0.89 -8.67 4.92
C MET A 36 1.45 -9.59 5.99
N HIS A 37 2.46 -10.37 5.67
CA HIS A 37 2.93 -11.41 6.58
C HIS A 37 4.19 -11.06 7.35
N LYS A 38 5.00 -10.16 6.84
CA LYS A 38 6.26 -9.80 7.50
C LYS A 38 6.80 -8.49 6.96
N PRO A 39 7.68 -7.86 7.71
CA PRO A 39 8.36 -6.67 7.18
C PRO A 39 9.18 -7.01 5.94
N ALA A 40 9.45 -6.00 5.14
CA ALA A 40 10.20 -6.19 3.90
C ALA A 40 11.16 -5.02 3.69
N ARG A 41 12.24 -5.32 3.00
CA ARG A 41 13.19 -4.32 2.57
C ARG A 41 12.77 -3.75 1.23
N PHE A 42 13.36 -2.60 0.89
CA PHE A 42 13.04 -1.91 -0.35
C PHE A 42 13.16 -2.84 -1.57
N GLY A 43 14.28 -3.57 -1.65
CA GLY A 43 14.50 -4.47 -2.79
C GLY A 43 13.47 -5.58 -2.90
N GLU A 44 13.01 -6.07 -1.76
CA GLU A 44 11.96 -7.09 -1.75
C GLU A 44 10.65 -6.54 -2.29
N LEU A 45 10.31 -5.31 -1.86
CA LEU A 45 9.10 -4.66 -2.35
C LEU A 45 9.20 -4.36 -3.84
N LYS A 46 10.37 -3.94 -4.29
CA LYS A 46 10.58 -3.63 -5.69
C LYS A 46 10.37 -4.87 -6.56
N ARG A 47 10.82 -6.01 -6.09
CA ARG A 47 10.63 -7.28 -6.80
C ARG A 47 9.20 -7.79 -6.70
N GLY A 48 8.57 -7.56 -5.55
CA GLY A 48 7.22 -8.10 -5.30
C GLY A 48 6.11 -7.33 -5.98
N VAL A 49 6.33 -6.07 -6.31
CA VAL A 49 5.32 -5.26 -6.98
C VAL A 49 5.73 -5.09 -8.43
N ALA A 50 5.17 -5.94 -9.27
CA ALA A 50 5.58 -6.04 -10.67
C ALA A 50 5.41 -4.71 -11.40
N GLY A 51 6.46 -4.28 -12.07
CA GLY A 51 6.41 -3.10 -12.93
C GLY A 51 6.61 -1.77 -12.25
N ILE A 52 6.70 -1.73 -10.93
CA ILE A 52 6.89 -0.45 -10.25
C ILE A 52 8.33 0.03 -10.43
N THR A 53 8.48 1.32 -10.73
CA THR A 53 9.82 1.91 -10.81
C THR A 53 10.31 2.24 -9.41
N GLU A 54 11.63 2.36 -9.29
CA GLU A 54 12.22 2.73 -8.01
C GLU A 54 11.69 4.08 -7.52
N LYS A 55 11.64 5.04 -8.42
CA LYS A 55 11.13 6.37 -8.09
C LYS A 55 9.69 6.32 -7.57
N MET A 56 8.85 5.56 -8.25
CA MET A 56 7.46 5.44 -7.84
C MET A 56 7.33 4.72 -6.51
N LEU A 57 8.12 3.68 -6.30
CA LEU A 57 8.09 2.96 -5.02
C LEU A 57 8.48 3.88 -3.87
N ILE A 58 9.53 4.67 -4.04
CA ILE A 58 9.94 5.63 -3.01
C ILE A 58 8.80 6.58 -2.68
N GLN A 59 8.16 7.11 -3.71
CA GLN A 59 7.06 8.05 -3.51
C GLN A 59 5.88 7.40 -2.79
N GLN A 60 5.49 6.21 -3.21
CA GLN A 60 4.36 5.53 -2.58
C GLN A 60 4.65 5.14 -1.14
N LEU A 61 5.87 4.70 -0.86
CA LEU A 61 6.24 4.37 0.52
C LEU A 61 6.20 5.59 1.43
N ARG A 62 6.64 6.74 0.93
CA ARG A 62 6.57 7.98 1.70
C ARG A 62 5.14 8.37 2.02
N GLU A 63 4.26 8.23 1.04
CA GLU A 63 2.85 8.55 1.26
C GLU A 63 2.20 7.59 2.24
N LEU A 64 2.48 6.31 2.10
CA LEU A 64 1.92 5.32 3.01
C LEU A 64 2.41 5.54 4.44
N GLU A 65 3.67 5.91 4.60
CA GLU A 65 4.22 6.21 5.91
C GLU A 65 3.56 7.47 6.48
N SER A 66 3.42 8.49 5.67
CA SER A 66 2.77 9.74 6.07
C SER A 66 1.32 9.51 6.49
N ASP A 67 0.65 8.56 5.85
CA ASP A 67 -0.74 8.21 6.18
C ASP A 67 -0.82 7.21 7.34
N GLN A 68 0.29 6.91 7.97
CA GLN A 68 0.36 6.03 9.15
C GLN A 68 -0.06 4.59 8.85
N LEU A 69 0.11 4.15 7.62
CA LEU A 69 -0.23 2.79 7.24
C LEU A 69 0.96 1.84 7.32
N LEU A 70 2.16 2.40 7.27
CA LEU A 70 3.37 1.61 7.49
C LEU A 70 4.41 2.43 8.23
N THR A 71 5.41 1.73 8.74
CA THR A 71 6.57 2.33 9.39
C THR A 71 7.81 2.02 8.58
N ARG A 72 8.79 2.89 8.72
CA ARG A 72 10.10 2.72 8.12
C ARG A 72 11.12 2.71 9.24
N THR A 73 11.81 1.60 9.40
CA THR A 73 12.79 1.45 10.47
C THR A 73 14.18 1.31 9.89
N VAL A 74 15.10 2.14 10.37
CA VAL A 74 16.50 2.07 9.96
C VAL A 74 17.27 1.31 11.02
N PHE A 75 17.94 0.24 10.61
CA PHE A 75 18.80 -0.52 11.51
C PHE A 75 20.24 -0.09 11.26
N HIS A 76 20.86 0.45 12.30
CA HIS A 76 22.22 0.96 12.21
C HIS A 76 23.21 -0.17 12.39
N GLU A 77 23.37 -0.93 11.34
CA GLU A 77 24.29 -2.06 11.27
C GLU A 77 25.31 -1.79 10.17
N VAL A 78 26.16 -2.76 9.92
CA VAL A 78 27.11 -2.71 8.82
C VAL A 78 26.91 -3.95 7.95
N PRO A 79 26.34 -3.79 6.77
CA PRO A 79 25.81 -2.55 6.17
C PRO A 79 24.48 -2.15 6.79
N PRO A 80 24.09 -0.88 6.69
CA PRO A 80 22.81 -0.43 7.24
C PRO A 80 21.66 -1.05 6.47
N ARG A 81 20.54 -1.18 7.15
CA ARG A 81 19.38 -1.85 6.61
C ARG A 81 18.13 -1.04 6.95
N VAL A 82 17.20 -0.98 6.01
CA VAL A 82 15.91 -0.31 6.20
C VAL A 82 14.81 -1.33 5.97
N GLU A 83 13.85 -1.37 6.88
CA GLU A 83 12.70 -2.26 6.74
C GLU A 83 11.41 -1.49 6.85
N TYR A 84 10.43 -1.92 6.08
CA TYR A 84 9.07 -1.38 6.08
C TYR A 84 8.14 -2.44 6.68
N ALA A 85 7.21 -1.98 7.51
CA ALA A 85 6.26 -2.89 8.17
C ALA A 85 4.92 -2.19 8.30
N LEU A 86 3.85 -2.97 8.33
CA LEU A 86 2.51 -2.41 8.51
C LEU A 86 2.34 -1.92 9.94
N THR A 87 1.65 -0.81 10.09
CA THR A 87 1.12 -0.39 11.38
C THR A 87 -0.16 -1.16 11.66
N GLU A 88 -0.75 -0.94 12.84
CA GLU A 88 -2.07 -1.53 13.12
C GLU A 88 -3.13 -1.03 12.13
N TRP A 89 -3.04 0.24 11.73
CA TRP A 89 -3.93 0.76 10.70
C TRP A 89 -3.73 0.04 9.37
N GLY A 90 -2.47 -0.21 8.99
CA GLY A 90 -2.18 -0.92 7.75
C GLY A 90 -2.67 -2.36 7.79
N LYS A 91 -2.53 -3.02 8.93
CA LYS A 91 -3.03 -4.39 9.10
C LYS A 91 -4.54 -4.44 8.99
N ALA A 92 -5.22 -3.49 9.64
CA ALA A 92 -6.67 -3.42 9.57
C ALA A 92 -7.15 -3.15 8.15
N LEU A 93 -6.44 -2.29 7.43
CA LEU A 93 -6.78 -2.00 6.04
C LEU A 93 -6.63 -3.24 5.17
N ASN A 94 -5.56 -4.01 5.36
CA ASN A 94 -5.38 -5.24 4.59
C ASN A 94 -6.50 -6.24 4.84
N LYS A 95 -6.98 -6.32 6.07
CA LYS A 95 -8.13 -7.17 6.37
C LYS A 95 -9.37 -6.74 5.61
N ALA A 96 -9.56 -5.44 5.49
CA ALA A 96 -10.71 -4.91 4.77
C ALA A 96 -10.56 -5.10 3.26
N LEU A 97 -9.33 -5.11 2.76
CA LEU A 97 -9.09 -5.28 1.33
C LEU A 97 -9.26 -6.73 0.86
N ALA A 98 -9.11 -7.70 1.75
CA ALA A 98 -9.14 -9.10 1.36
C ALA A 98 -10.46 -9.49 0.67
N PRO A 99 -11.64 -9.23 1.25
CA PRO A 99 -12.88 -9.57 0.54
C PRO A 99 -13.08 -8.74 -0.73
N LEU A 100 -12.57 -7.53 -0.76
CA LEU A 100 -12.64 -6.72 -1.97
C LEU A 100 -11.78 -7.33 -3.08
N ALA A 101 -10.62 -7.85 -2.74
CA ALA A 101 -9.76 -8.52 -3.71
C ALA A 101 -10.44 -9.77 -4.27
N ASP A 102 -11.10 -10.53 -3.41
CA ASP A 102 -11.84 -11.71 -3.83
C ASP A 102 -12.96 -11.33 -4.83
N TRP A 103 -13.70 -10.30 -4.50
CA TRP A 103 -14.73 -9.81 -5.39
C TRP A 103 -14.14 -9.40 -6.74
N GLY A 104 -13.00 -8.71 -6.70
CA GLY A 104 -12.33 -8.23 -7.90
C GLY A 104 -11.93 -9.37 -8.83
N GLU A 105 -11.42 -10.46 -8.27
CA GLU A 105 -11.04 -11.62 -9.05
C GLU A 105 -12.21 -12.26 -9.76
N VAL A 106 -13.30 -12.46 -9.03
CA VAL A 106 -14.50 -13.07 -9.61
C VAL A 106 -15.07 -12.17 -10.71
N TYR A 107 -15.13 -10.88 -10.44
CA TYR A 107 -15.63 -9.91 -11.39
C TYR A 107 -14.80 -9.88 -12.67
N ALA A 108 -13.48 -9.85 -12.52
CA ALA A 108 -12.60 -9.78 -13.68
C ALA A 108 -12.72 -11.03 -14.55
N ARG A 109 -12.79 -12.19 -13.94
CA ARG A 109 -12.94 -13.43 -14.70
C ARG A 109 -14.33 -13.52 -15.35
N GLY A 110 -15.36 -13.15 -14.61
CA GLY A 110 -16.73 -13.23 -15.13
C GLY A 110 -16.99 -12.27 -16.27
N THR A 111 -16.28 -11.15 -16.32
CA THR A 111 -16.46 -10.16 -17.37
C THR A 111 -15.39 -10.21 -18.46
N GLY A 112 -14.43 -11.13 -18.34
CA GLY A 112 -13.35 -11.22 -19.32
C GLY A 112 -12.33 -10.11 -19.25
N ARG A 113 -12.30 -9.35 -18.17
CA ARG A 113 -11.35 -8.24 -18.03
C ARG A 113 -9.98 -8.69 -17.60
N TYR A 114 -9.88 -9.91 -17.17
CA TYR A 114 -8.65 -10.44 -16.62
C TYR A 114 -8.17 -11.56 -17.51
N PRO A 115 -6.97 -11.49 -18.03
CA PRO A 115 -6.53 -12.52 -18.95
C PRO A 115 -6.22 -13.85 -18.30
N GLY A 116 -5.94 -13.87 -17.03
CA GLY A 116 -5.53 -15.12 -16.45
C GLY A 116 -6.38 -15.56 -15.29
#